data_fb9ce432de2eb4f601671fcca5dae7ef
#
_entry.id   fb9ce432de2eb4f601671fcca5dae7ef
#
_cell.length_a   1.000
_cell.length_b   1.000
_cell.length_c   1.000
_cell.angle_alpha   90.00
_cell.angle_beta   90.00
_cell.angle_gamma   90.00
#
_symmetry.space_group_name_H-M   'P 1'
#
loop_
_entity.id
_entity.type
_entity.pdbx_description
1 polymer ?
#
loop_
_entity_poly.entity_id
_entity_poly.type
_entity_poly.pdbx_seq_one_letter_code
_entity_poly.pdbx_strand_id
1 'polypeptide(L)'
;MSNDGARNEDGLWNGAAAGDTTGAGSGAGTAGQRPAAVVLTALRGTPLSLAEVLDAISRPGVGGTALFVGTVRDNDAEPDGAHAVSGLDYSAHPDAARVLAEVAAEVAGGAPDGTVLAVVHRTGSLAVGELAIVAAAGSAHRGAAFETCRRLVDEVKARVPIWKREHYVDGSASWVGMTR
;
A
#
# COMPACT_ATOMS: atom_id res chain seq x y z
N MET A 1 17.81 18.30 -34.85
CA MET A 1 16.53 18.31 -35.59
C MET A 1 15.45 18.11 -34.56
N SER A 2 14.78 19.20 -34.20
CA SER A 2 13.76 19.26 -33.14
C SER A 2 12.46 18.65 -33.65
N ASN A 3 11.93 17.68 -32.91
CA ASN A 3 10.61 17.11 -33.16
C ASN A 3 9.60 17.86 -32.29
N ASP A 4 8.98 18.87 -32.86
CA ASP A 4 7.96 19.69 -32.22
C ASP A 4 6.58 19.01 -32.45
N GLY A 5 6.11 18.26 -31.45
CA GLY A 5 4.79 17.66 -31.45
C GLY A 5 3.72 18.71 -31.10
N ALA A 6 2.91 19.10 -32.06
CA ALA A 6 1.82 20.05 -31.87
C ALA A 6 0.69 19.47 -31.01
N ARG A 7 0.21 20.23 -30.01
CA ARG A 7 -1.00 19.97 -29.25
C ARG A 7 -2.21 20.56 -29.97
N ASN A 8 -3.33 19.84 -29.97
CA ASN A 8 -4.61 20.41 -30.39
C ASN A 8 -5.23 21.26 -29.26
N GLU A 9 -6.23 22.07 -29.58
CA GLU A 9 -6.89 23.00 -28.66
C GLU A 9 -7.57 22.35 -27.45
N ASP A 10 -7.74 21.01 -27.46
CA ASP A 10 -8.37 20.23 -26.37
C ASP A 10 -7.36 19.52 -25.44
N GLY A 11 -6.06 19.70 -25.63
CA GLY A 11 -5.00 19.19 -24.73
C GLY A 11 -4.77 17.67 -24.77
N LEU A 12 -5.33 16.94 -25.75
CA LEU A 12 -5.18 15.50 -25.90
C LEU A 12 -4.03 15.14 -26.87
N TRP A 13 -3.29 14.08 -26.55
CA TRP A 13 -2.25 13.55 -27.43
C TRP A 13 -2.87 12.74 -28.56
N ASN A 14 -2.66 13.15 -29.83
CA ASN A 14 -3.02 12.36 -30.99
C ASN A 14 -1.91 11.33 -31.28
N GLY A 15 -2.14 10.08 -30.93
CA GLY A 15 -1.37 8.96 -31.42
C GLY A 15 -1.87 8.57 -32.83
N ALA A 16 -1.04 8.68 -33.85
CA ALA A 16 -1.34 8.27 -35.20
C ALA A 16 -1.57 6.76 -35.29
N ALA A 17 -2.75 6.34 -35.70
CA ALA A 17 -3.04 4.98 -36.09
C ALA A 17 -2.47 4.72 -37.48
N ALA A 18 -1.44 3.88 -37.58
CA ALA A 18 -1.09 3.20 -38.82
C ALA A 18 -1.72 1.81 -38.81
N GLY A 19 -2.72 1.63 -39.65
CA GLY A 19 -3.29 0.31 -39.92
C GLY A 19 -2.34 -0.51 -40.77
N ASP A 20 -2.16 -1.76 -40.40
CA ASP A 20 -1.89 -2.82 -41.38
C ASP A 20 -2.59 -4.11 -40.97
N THR A 21 -3.39 -4.61 -41.87
CA THR A 21 -4.17 -5.84 -41.76
C THR A 21 -3.41 -6.96 -42.45
N THR A 22 -2.89 -7.93 -41.69
CA THR A 22 -2.71 -9.27 -42.22
C THR A 22 -3.00 -10.31 -41.14
N GLY A 23 -4.02 -11.11 -41.39
CA GLY A 23 -4.41 -12.19 -40.51
C GLY A 23 -3.40 -13.34 -40.51
N ALA A 24 -3.09 -13.83 -39.33
CA ALA A 24 -2.67 -15.19 -39.12
C ALA A 24 -3.20 -15.62 -37.76
N GLY A 25 -4.17 -16.51 -37.75
CA GLY A 25 -4.66 -17.14 -36.55
C GLY A 25 -3.54 -17.96 -35.90
N SER A 26 -3.15 -17.58 -34.71
CA SER A 26 -2.43 -18.48 -33.80
C SER A 26 -3.23 -18.45 -32.48
N GLY A 27 -3.72 -19.62 -32.09
CA GLY A 27 -4.41 -19.80 -30.82
C GLY A 27 -3.52 -19.33 -29.68
N ALA A 28 -3.82 -18.12 -29.17
CA ALA A 28 -3.33 -17.70 -27.89
C ALA A 28 -4.02 -18.59 -26.86
N GLY A 29 -3.33 -19.65 -26.43
CA GLY A 29 -3.68 -20.35 -25.24
C GLY A 29 -3.85 -19.30 -24.13
N THR A 30 -5.00 -19.29 -23.48
CA THR A 30 -5.26 -18.54 -22.28
C THR A 30 -4.18 -18.90 -21.28
N ALA A 31 -3.11 -18.11 -21.21
CA ALA A 31 -2.16 -18.17 -20.10
C ALA A 31 -3.02 -17.97 -18.85
N GLY A 32 -3.25 -19.05 -18.09
CA GLY A 32 -4.12 -19.03 -16.92
C GLY A 32 -3.71 -17.86 -16.04
N GLN A 33 -4.64 -16.94 -15.84
CA GLN A 33 -4.43 -15.79 -14.97
C GLN A 33 -4.01 -16.33 -13.62
N ARG A 34 -2.82 -15.95 -13.15
CA ARG A 34 -2.33 -16.36 -11.85
C ARG A 34 -3.22 -15.76 -10.77
N PRO A 35 -3.61 -16.51 -9.72
CA PRO A 35 -4.37 -15.93 -8.63
C PRO A 35 -3.62 -14.76 -8.00
N ALA A 36 -4.36 -13.87 -7.35
CA ALA A 36 -3.75 -12.78 -6.60
C ALA A 36 -2.84 -13.35 -5.48
N ALA A 37 -1.76 -12.68 -5.19
CA ALA A 37 -0.74 -13.19 -4.27
C ALA A 37 -0.23 -12.12 -3.30
N VAL A 38 -0.01 -12.53 -2.06
CA VAL A 38 0.76 -11.76 -1.08
C VAL A 38 2.23 -12.06 -1.29
N VAL A 39 3.03 -11.02 -1.52
CA VAL A 39 4.45 -11.15 -1.84
C VAL A 39 5.37 -10.68 -0.72
N LEU A 40 4.84 -9.89 0.21
CA LEU A 40 5.57 -9.42 1.39
C LEU A 40 4.59 -9.09 2.52
N THR A 41 4.80 -9.68 3.69
CA THR A 41 4.20 -9.25 4.96
C THR A 41 5.26 -9.25 6.04
N ALA A 42 5.41 -8.17 6.80
CA ALA A 42 6.37 -8.12 7.89
C ALA A 42 5.99 -7.11 8.98
N LEU A 43 6.34 -7.43 10.23
CA LEU A 43 6.50 -6.48 11.32
C LEU A 43 7.99 -6.22 11.51
N ARG A 44 8.38 -4.95 11.64
CA ARG A 44 9.80 -4.57 11.73
C ARG A 44 10.06 -3.61 12.89
N GLY A 45 11.06 -3.94 13.71
CA GLY A 45 11.62 -3.03 14.72
C GLY A 45 12.60 -1.99 14.16
N THR A 46 12.88 -2.02 12.85
CA THR A 46 13.82 -1.11 12.16
C THR A 46 13.07 -0.25 11.14
N PRO A 47 13.64 0.89 10.68
CA PRO A 47 13.01 1.75 9.67
C PRO A 47 12.55 0.99 8.43
N LEU A 48 11.38 1.37 7.91
CA LEU A 48 10.79 0.76 6.73
C LEU A 48 11.43 1.30 5.45
N SER A 49 11.46 0.46 4.40
CA SER A 49 11.94 0.83 3.07
C SER A 49 10.79 0.85 2.07
N LEU A 50 10.54 2.00 1.42
CA LEU A 50 9.61 2.11 0.31
C LEU A 50 10.09 1.28 -0.89
N ALA A 51 11.40 1.29 -1.14
CA ALA A 51 12.00 0.54 -2.25
C ALA A 51 11.76 -0.96 -2.10
N GLU A 52 11.95 -1.54 -0.90
CA GLU A 52 11.65 -2.94 -0.63
C GLU A 52 10.22 -3.33 -1.01
N VAL A 53 9.25 -2.50 -0.64
CA VAL A 53 7.83 -2.78 -0.91
C VAL A 53 7.52 -2.64 -2.40
N LEU A 54 8.04 -1.60 -3.06
CA LEU A 54 7.85 -1.39 -4.50
C LEU A 54 8.51 -2.50 -5.33
N ASP A 55 9.71 -2.90 -4.98
CA ASP A 55 10.43 -4.00 -5.65
C ASP A 55 9.68 -5.32 -5.49
N ALA A 56 9.11 -5.59 -4.30
CA ALA A 56 8.35 -6.79 -4.04
C ALA A 56 7.12 -6.94 -4.94
N ILE A 57 6.44 -5.85 -5.28
CA ILE A 57 5.23 -5.86 -6.12
C ILE A 57 5.53 -5.64 -7.62
N SER A 58 6.76 -5.31 -7.98
CA SER A 58 7.16 -5.09 -9.38
C SER A 58 7.20 -6.41 -10.14
N ARG A 59 6.26 -6.63 -11.07
CA ARG A 59 6.15 -7.86 -11.86
C ARG A 59 5.65 -7.60 -13.27
N PRO A 60 6.03 -8.43 -14.25
CA PRO A 60 5.37 -8.44 -15.56
C PRO A 60 3.85 -8.63 -15.37
N GLY A 61 3.05 -7.82 -16.04
CA GLY A 61 1.59 -7.84 -15.94
C GLY A 61 1.00 -6.85 -14.93
N VAL A 62 1.82 -6.23 -14.08
CA VAL A 62 1.40 -5.09 -13.24
C VAL A 62 1.49 -3.82 -14.08
N GLY A 63 0.33 -3.26 -14.46
CA GLY A 63 0.21 -2.01 -15.21
C GLY A 63 -0.08 -0.79 -14.32
N GLY A 64 -0.49 -1.03 -13.07
CA GLY A 64 -0.75 0.02 -12.08
C GLY A 64 -0.40 -0.41 -10.67
N THR A 65 0.23 0.48 -9.93
CA THR A 65 0.59 0.29 -8.52
C THR A 65 -0.07 1.37 -7.67
N ALA A 66 -0.75 0.96 -6.59
CA ALA A 66 -1.18 1.84 -5.53
C ALA A 66 -0.29 1.64 -4.31
N LEU A 67 0.15 2.74 -3.70
CA LEU A 67 0.98 2.75 -2.51
C LEU A 67 0.32 3.61 -1.44
N PHE A 68 0.20 3.07 -0.24
CA PHE A 68 -0.16 3.80 0.96
C PHE A 68 1.05 3.87 1.89
N VAL A 69 1.35 5.07 2.36
CA VAL A 69 2.40 5.34 3.33
C VAL A 69 1.79 6.05 4.52
N GLY A 70 1.82 5.40 5.68
CA GLY A 70 1.45 6.01 6.95
C GLY A 70 2.69 6.48 7.68
N THR A 71 2.68 7.75 8.13
CA THR A 71 3.76 8.37 8.89
C THR A 71 3.28 8.81 10.26
N VAL A 72 4.21 9.00 11.18
CA VAL A 72 3.94 9.62 12.47
C VAL A 72 3.74 11.12 12.27
N ARG A 73 2.59 11.64 12.72
CA ARG A 73 2.25 13.06 12.66
C ARG A 73 2.73 13.79 13.92
N ASP A 74 2.93 15.08 13.84
CA ASP A 74 3.28 15.97 14.95
C ASP A 74 2.09 16.43 15.78
N ASN A 75 0.88 16.03 15.38
CA ASN A 75 -0.36 16.36 16.06
C ASN A 75 -1.32 15.17 16.08
N ASP A 76 -2.09 15.06 17.15
CA ASP A 76 -3.28 14.22 17.19
C ASP A 76 -4.49 15.07 17.61
N ALA A 77 -5.64 14.78 16.97
CA ALA A 77 -6.90 15.45 17.29
C ALA A 77 -7.66 14.55 18.28
N GLU A 78 -7.38 14.76 19.57
CA GLU A 78 -8.20 14.17 20.63
C GLU A 78 -9.46 15.02 20.88
N PRO A 79 -10.53 14.43 21.45
CA PRO A 79 -11.77 15.15 21.71
C PRO A 79 -11.64 16.38 22.62
N ASP A 80 -10.60 16.44 23.43
CA ASP A 80 -10.28 17.54 24.37
C ASP A 80 -9.35 18.61 23.78
N GLY A 81 -8.90 18.43 22.54
CA GLY A 81 -8.06 19.39 21.83
C GLY A 81 -6.92 18.72 21.05
N ALA A 82 -6.20 19.51 20.26
CA ALA A 82 -5.02 19.06 19.55
C ALA A 82 -3.80 19.06 20.48
N HIS A 83 -3.17 17.90 20.64
CA HIS A 83 -1.92 17.76 21.38
C HIS A 83 -0.73 17.65 20.42
N ALA A 84 0.37 18.34 20.75
CA ALA A 84 1.61 18.23 20.00
C ALA A 84 2.29 16.91 20.33
N VAL A 85 2.42 16.04 19.34
CA VAL A 85 3.05 14.71 19.46
C VAL A 85 4.56 14.85 19.25
N SER A 86 5.34 14.27 20.16
CA SER A 86 6.81 14.20 20.07
C SER A 86 7.31 12.88 19.47
N GLY A 87 6.46 11.85 19.48
CA GLY A 87 6.75 10.51 18.95
C GLY A 87 5.71 9.51 19.41
N LEU A 88 5.86 8.25 19.03
CA LEU A 88 4.99 7.19 19.48
C LEU A 88 5.70 5.84 19.60
N ASP A 89 5.09 4.93 20.35
CA ASP A 89 5.47 3.53 20.40
C ASP A 89 4.37 2.64 19.82
N TYR A 90 4.76 1.71 18.95
CA TYR A 90 3.90 0.61 18.53
C TYR A 90 4.24 -0.67 19.29
N SER A 91 3.26 -1.21 20.01
CA SER A 91 3.31 -2.52 20.64
C SER A 91 2.51 -3.52 19.82
N ALA A 92 3.05 -4.69 19.56
CA ALA A 92 2.40 -5.75 18.80
C ALA A 92 2.16 -6.97 19.68
N HIS A 93 0.97 -7.58 19.57
CA HIS A 93 0.72 -8.89 20.15
C HIS A 93 1.66 -9.94 19.52
N PRO A 94 2.06 -11.02 20.24
CA PRO A 94 2.86 -12.12 19.66
C PRO A 94 2.26 -12.68 18.35
N ASP A 95 0.95 -12.74 18.23
CA ASP A 95 0.24 -13.22 17.03
C ASP A 95 0.13 -12.18 15.90
N ALA A 96 0.52 -10.93 16.10
CA ALA A 96 0.26 -9.86 15.13
C ALA A 96 0.85 -10.16 13.74
N ALA A 97 2.01 -10.79 13.67
CA ALA A 97 2.63 -11.18 12.38
C ALA A 97 1.78 -12.24 11.64
N ARG A 98 1.25 -13.22 12.36
CA ARG A 98 0.36 -14.24 11.80
C ARG A 98 -0.95 -13.61 11.30
N VAL A 99 -1.58 -12.77 12.13
CA VAL A 99 -2.82 -12.08 11.78
C VAL A 99 -2.62 -11.15 10.58
N LEU A 100 -1.48 -10.45 10.50
CA LEU A 100 -1.14 -9.62 9.34
C LEU A 100 -1.08 -10.44 8.05
N ALA A 101 -0.46 -11.62 8.09
CA ALA A 101 -0.37 -12.51 6.93
C ALA A 101 -1.76 -13.07 6.53
N GLU A 102 -2.59 -13.45 7.49
CA GLU A 102 -3.96 -13.93 7.26
C GLU A 102 -4.84 -12.85 6.63
N VAL A 103 -4.82 -11.64 7.18
CA VAL A 103 -5.55 -10.49 6.64
C VAL A 103 -5.12 -10.19 5.20
N ALA A 104 -3.82 -10.15 4.94
CA ALA A 104 -3.31 -9.92 3.59
C ALA A 104 -3.75 -11.04 2.62
N ALA A 105 -3.74 -12.30 3.05
CA ALA A 105 -4.19 -13.43 2.23
C ALA A 105 -5.70 -13.37 1.92
N GLU A 106 -6.53 -13.00 2.90
CA GLU A 106 -7.97 -12.81 2.69
C GLU A 106 -8.26 -11.67 1.70
N VAL A 107 -7.54 -10.56 1.81
CA VAL A 107 -7.66 -9.44 0.86
C VAL A 107 -7.24 -9.88 -0.54
N ALA A 108 -6.13 -10.63 -0.67
CA ALA A 108 -5.71 -11.21 -1.94
C ALA A 108 -6.76 -12.14 -2.53
N GLY A 109 -7.37 -13.02 -1.70
CA GLY A 109 -8.43 -13.92 -2.16
C GLY A 109 -9.66 -13.24 -2.74
N GLY A 110 -9.90 -11.97 -2.44
CA GLY A 110 -10.98 -11.16 -3.01
C GLY A 110 -10.52 -10.18 -4.11
N ALA A 111 -9.23 -10.17 -4.45
CA ALA A 111 -8.68 -9.30 -5.48
C ALA A 111 -8.70 -9.97 -6.86
N PRO A 112 -8.74 -9.19 -7.96
CA PRO A 112 -8.62 -9.75 -9.31
C PRO A 112 -7.33 -10.56 -9.49
N ASP A 113 -7.39 -11.58 -10.34
CA ASP A 113 -6.26 -12.40 -10.71
C ASP A 113 -5.08 -11.55 -11.20
N GLY A 114 -3.86 -11.99 -10.90
CA GLY A 114 -2.62 -11.27 -11.22
C GLY A 114 -2.30 -10.10 -10.28
N THR A 115 -3.18 -9.77 -9.33
CA THR A 115 -2.90 -8.74 -8.32
C THR A 115 -1.85 -9.24 -7.33
N VAL A 116 -0.92 -8.37 -6.94
CA VAL A 116 0.11 -8.65 -5.93
C VAL A 116 0.02 -7.63 -4.80
N LEU A 117 0.20 -8.08 -3.57
CA LEU A 117 0.08 -7.27 -2.36
C LEU A 117 1.35 -7.36 -1.52
N ALA A 118 1.70 -6.23 -0.93
CA ALA A 118 2.77 -6.15 0.06
C ALA A 118 2.35 -5.22 1.21
N VAL A 119 2.69 -5.58 2.45
CA VAL A 119 2.48 -4.72 3.61
C VAL A 119 3.55 -4.95 4.67
N VAL A 120 4.13 -3.87 5.15
CA VAL A 120 5.08 -3.87 6.27
C VAL A 120 4.66 -2.83 7.30
N HIS A 121 4.73 -3.17 8.58
CA HIS A 121 4.37 -2.28 9.67
C HIS A 121 5.52 -2.19 10.69
N ARG A 122 5.76 -0.99 11.22
CA ARG A 122 6.75 -0.75 12.28
C ARG A 122 6.23 -1.21 13.63
N THR A 123 7.17 -1.61 14.48
CA THR A 123 7.02 -1.82 15.92
C THR A 123 8.12 -1.07 16.66
N GLY A 124 7.92 -0.81 17.96
CA GLY A 124 8.84 -0.03 18.77
C GLY A 124 8.64 1.47 18.61
N SER A 125 9.64 2.24 19.00
CA SER A 125 9.58 3.70 19.05
C SER A 125 9.81 4.34 17.69
N LEU A 126 9.01 5.36 17.37
CA LEU A 126 9.08 6.14 16.14
C LEU A 126 9.06 7.63 16.47
N ALA A 127 9.92 8.39 15.82
CA ALA A 127 9.87 9.83 15.81
C ALA A 127 8.83 10.37 14.81
N VAL A 128 8.43 11.63 14.96
CA VAL A 128 7.60 12.34 13.98
C VAL A 128 8.26 12.30 12.60
N GLY A 129 7.46 11.99 11.58
CA GLY A 129 7.92 11.84 10.19
C GLY A 129 8.39 10.44 9.80
N GLU A 130 8.67 9.53 10.77
CA GLU A 130 9.05 8.16 10.45
C GLU A 130 7.88 7.36 9.86
N LEU A 131 8.24 6.37 9.04
CA LEU A 131 7.27 5.48 8.39
C LEU A 131 6.72 4.46 9.39
N ALA A 132 5.42 4.46 9.60
CA ALA A 132 4.71 3.56 10.48
C ALA A 132 4.21 2.31 9.75
N ILE A 133 3.69 2.49 8.54
CA ILE A 133 3.19 1.41 7.68
C ILE A 133 3.44 1.76 6.22
N VAL A 134 3.81 0.76 5.43
CA VAL A 134 3.84 0.83 3.98
C VAL A 134 3.03 -0.34 3.44
N ALA A 135 1.98 -0.05 2.67
CA ALA A 135 1.16 -1.05 2.01
C ALA A 135 1.06 -0.75 0.53
N ALA A 136 1.13 -1.77 -0.30
CA ALA A 136 1.05 -1.61 -1.75
C ALA A 136 0.25 -2.74 -2.40
N ALA A 137 -0.42 -2.40 -3.50
CA ALA A 137 -1.05 -3.36 -4.40
C ALA A 137 -0.68 -3.03 -5.84
N GLY A 138 -0.20 -4.03 -6.56
CA GLY A 138 0.05 -3.99 -8.00
C GLY A 138 -0.99 -4.81 -8.75
N SER A 139 -1.58 -4.27 -9.81
CA SER A 139 -2.55 -4.97 -10.63
C SER A 139 -2.43 -4.56 -12.10
N ALA A 140 -3.06 -5.30 -13.02
CA ALA A 140 -3.10 -4.94 -14.43
C ALA A 140 -3.71 -3.55 -14.67
N HIS A 141 -4.70 -3.15 -13.86
CA HIS A 141 -5.41 -1.89 -14.01
C HIS A 141 -5.44 -1.09 -12.69
N ARG A 142 -5.32 0.25 -12.82
CA ARG A 142 -5.27 1.17 -11.68
C ARG A 142 -6.44 1.04 -10.70
N GLY A 143 -7.66 0.79 -11.19
CA GLY A 143 -8.85 0.68 -10.34
C GLY A 143 -8.72 -0.45 -9.32
N ALA A 144 -8.30 -1.64 -9.78
CA ALA A 144 -8.07 -2.80 -8.91
C ALA A 144 -6.91 -2.54 -7.93
N ALA A 145 -5.84 -1.88 -8.37
CA ALA A 145 -4.72 -1.53 -7.49
C ALA A 145 -5.16 -0.60 -6.34
N PHE A 146 -5.89 0.47 -6.65
CA PHE A 146 -6.40 1.40 -5.63
C PHE A 146 -7.37 0.72 -4.65
N GLU A 147 -8.34 -0.03 -5.16
CA GLU A 147 -9.34 -0.69 -4.31
C GLU A 147 -8.70 -1.74 -3.40
N THR A 148 -7.79 -2.56 -3.94
CA THR A 148 -7.10 -3.59 -3.15
C THR A 148 -6.17 -2.98 -2.10
N CYS A 149 -5.43 -1.92 -2.44
CA CYS A 149 -4.55 -1.23 -1.49
C CYS A 149 -5.36 -0.58 -0.35
N ARG A 150 -6.47 0.11 -0.68
CA ARG A 150 -7.37 0.69 0.32
C ARG A 150 -7.90 -0.39 1.27
N ARG A 151 -8.46 -1.46 0.71
CA ARG A 151 -8.99 -2.58 1.51
C ARG A 151 -7.93 -3.21 2.41
N LEU A 152 -6.71 -3.40 1.89
CA LEU A 152 -5.59 -3.93 2.66
C LEU A 152 -5.29 -3.06 3.89
N VAL A 153 -5.21 -1.75 3.71
CA VAL A 153 -4.96 -0.80 4.82
C VAL A 153 -6.09 -0.81 5.84
N ASP A 154 -7.34 -0.78 5.38
CA ASP A 154 -8.52 -0.77 6.24
C ASP A 154 -8.60 -2.04 7.09
N GLU A 155 -8.42 -3.23 6.48
CA GLU A 155 -8.45 -4.52 7.18
C GLU A 155 -7.27 -4.69 8.15
N VAL A 156 -6.06 -4.24 7.77
CA VAL A 156 -4.89 -4.27 8.65
C VAL A 156 -5.15 -3.41 9.90
N LYS A 157 -5.65 -2.19 9.72
CA LYS A 157 -5.96 -1.29 10.85
C LYS A 157 -7.08 -1.79 11.75
N ALA A 158 -8.05 -2.51 11.19
CA ALA A 158 -9.19 -3.03 11.94
C ALA A 158 -8.86 -4.30 12.73
N ARG A 159 -7.95 -5.15 12.23
CA ARG A 159 -7.83 -6.55 12.70
C ARG A 159 -6.46 -6.92 13.26
N VAL A 160 -5.39 -6.28 12.80
CA VAL A 160 -4.04 -6.64 13.27
C VAL A 160 -3.83 -6.06 14.68
N PRO A 161 -3.51 -6.88 15.69
CA PRO A 161 -3.41 -6.43 17.06
C PRO A 161 -2.09 -5.68 17.31
N ILE A 162 -2.06 -4.44 16.87
CA ILE A 162 -0.98 -3.47 17.09
C ILE A 162 -1.61 -2.25 17.78
N TRP A 163 -1.02 -1.85 18.89
CA TRP A 163 -1.49 -0.71 19.68
C TRP A 163 -0.49 0.43 19.60
N LYS A 164 -1.01 1.65 19.58
CA LYS A 164 -0.25 2.89 19.50
C LYS A 164 -0.30 3.61 20.85
N ARG A 165 0.87 3.95 21.40
CA ARG A 165 1.01 4.87 22.54
C ARG A 165 1.68 6.13 22.02
N GLU A 166 1.01 7.25 22.11
CA GLU A 166 1.56 8.56 21.73
C GLU A 166 2.25 9.22 22.90
N HIS A 167 3.35 9.91 22.62
CA HIS A 167 4.09 10.74 23.55
C HIS A 167 3.90 12.19 23.15
N TYR A 168 3.53 13.04 24.10
CA TYR A 168 3.28 14.44 23.85
C TYR A 168 4.46 15.32 24.29
N VAL A 169 4.51 16.52 23.74
CA VAL A 169 5.62 17.48 24.03
C VAL A 169 5.61 17.91 25.49
N ASP A 170 4.47 17.89 26.17
CA ASP A 170 4.34 18.18 27.61
C ASP A 170 4.84 17.06 28.54
N GLY A 171 5.29 15.95 27.96
CA GLY A 171 5.79 14.77 28.68
C GLY A 171 4.71 13.76 29.07
N SER A 172 3.43 14.04 28.77
CA SER A 172 2.34 13.08 28.94
C SER A 172 2.33 12.04 27.83
N ALA A 173 1.57 10.96 28.01
CA ALA A 173 1.41 9.91 26.99
C ALA A 173 0.04 9.27 27.11
N SER A 174 -0.56 8.88 25.97
CA SER A 174 -1.85 8.17 25.90
C SER A 174 -1.83 6.97 24.97
N TRP A 175 -2.69 5.99 25.25
CA TRP A 175 -2.95 4.88 24.34
C TRP A 175 -4.08 5.26 23.39
N VAL A 176 -3.83 5.13 22.09
CA VAL A 176 -4.79 5.48 21.03
C VAL A 176 -5.23 4.22 20.29
N GLY A 177 -6.54 4.13 20.01
CA GLY A 177 -7.10 3.03 19.21
C GLY A 177 -7.36 1.74 20.00
N MET A 178 -7.32 1.76 21.33
CA MET A 178 -7.82 0.67 22.16
C MET A 178 -9.35 0.75 22.31
N THR A 179 -10.07 0.70 21.19
CA THR A 179 -11.52 0.50 21.24
C THR A 179 -11.79 -0.97 21.52
N ARG A 180 -12.55 -1.22 22.58
CA ARG A 180 -13.00 -2.56 23.01
C ARG A 180 -13.88 -3.21 21.98
#